data_800c63d480419b0026223bb91fc1fb98
#
_entry.id   800c63d480419b0026223bb91fc1fb98
#
_cell.length_a   1.000
_cell.length_b   1.000
_cell.length_c   1.000
_cell.angle_alpha   90.00
_cell.angle_beta   90.00
_cell.angle_gamma   90.00
#
_symmetry.space_group_name_H-M   'P 1'
#
loop_
_entity.id
_entity.type
_entity.pdbx_description
1 polymer ?
#
loop_
_entity_poly.entity_id
_entity_poly.type
_entity_poly.pdbx_seq_one_letter_code
_entity_poly.pdbx_strand_id
1 'polypeptide(L)'
;MEDLHIVNIASATIRQIVSLSTRLEEILGEKYVHLEMGNPGLPPNRVGIEAEREALARGVAGVYPNIAGIPEIKKAGSDFLKAFLDIDIPGRCIVPTVGSMQATFTLLLLMGQRLKGRDTILFLDPGFPAQHNQVKLLGLNQESIDIHDCRGEALEAELDAMLSKGNISAIIYSNPNNPAWTNLTDTEYKALARMAEKHDIIIIEDLAYLGMDFRKRFGVPYQEPFVPTVAKYTDRCIMLVSSSKIFSYAGQRIAMVCMTPAVADRRYPELESFYEMPTFADAYIYGVLYCASSGTAHSAQFAFASMLEAAVAGKLDFITDCSEYGRRAALAKEIFLRHGFHIVYDKDGGADGADISDGFFFTVGYGDMRGDELQADLLRYGISTISLPSTGSRQQGLRVCVSMLSDPELFDMLDERLAAFDRSMKSHSDKQAEPCLS
;
A
#
# COMPACT_ATOMS: atom_id res chain seq x y z
N MET A 1 12.76 7.74 24.41
CA MET A 1 11.37 7.38 24.07
C MET A 1 10.36 8.38 24.62
N GLU A 2 10.52 8.86 25.84
CA GLU A 2 9.61 9.88 26.42
C GLU A 2 9.53 11.16 25.58
N ASP A 3 10.66 11.72 25.15
CA ASP A 3 10.71 12.92 24.31
C ASP A 3 10.07 12.75 22.92
N LEU A 4 9.85 11.51 22.47
CA LEU A 4 9.21 11.18 21.20
C LEU A 4 7.77 10.69 21.36
N HIS A 5 7.23 10.77 22.59
CA HIS A 5 5.90 10.28 22.95
C HIS A 5 5.64 8.81 22.54
N ILE A 6 6.68 7.98 22.58
CA ILE A 6 6.59 6.54 22.29
C ILE A 6 6.40 5.82 23.62
N VAL A 7 5.16 5.40 23.88
CA VAL A 7 4.81 4.63 25.09
C VAL A 7 5.24 3.17 24.94
N ASN A 8 5.03 2.61 23.73
CA ASN A 8 5.41 1.25 23.40
C ASN A 8 5.82 1.19 21.93
N ILE A 9 6.95 0.55 21.64
CA ILE A 9 7.47 0.40 20.28
C ILE A 9 6.51 -0.39 19.37
N ALA A 10 5.81 -1.38 19.92
CA ALA A 10 4.82 -2.19 19.19
C ALA A 10 3.63 -1.40 18.65
N SER A 11 3.27 -0.28 19.29
CA SER A 11 2.17 0.59 18.88
C SER A 11 2.63 1.88 18.20
N ALA A 12 3.95 2.06 18.06
CA ALA A 12 4.52 3.26 17.46
C ALA A 12 4.20 3.32 15.95
N THR A 13 3.84 4.50 15.49
CA THR A 13 3.65 4.74 14.06
C THR A 13 4.99 4.66 13.32
N ILE A 14 4.96 4.39 12.02
CA ILE A 14 6.16 4.39 11.16
C ILE A 14 6.97 5.69 11.35
N ARG A 15 6.30 6.84 11.46
CA ARG A 15 6.96 8.15 11.65
C ARG A 15 7.67 8.26 13.02
N GLN A 16 7.08 7.71 14.06
CA GLN A 16 7.72 7.67 15.37
C GLN A 16 8.94 6.75 15.39
N ILE A 17 8.88 5.59 14.70
CA ILE A 17 10.04 4.70 14.56
C ILE A 17 11.17 5.40 13.79
N VAL A 18 10.87 6.10 12.68
CA VAL A 18 11.86 6.92 11.96
C VAL A 18 12.49 7.97 12.88
N SER A 19 11.68 8.70 13.65
CA SER A 19 12.21 9.71 14.56
C SER A 19 13.07 9.09 15.64
N LEU A 20 12.72 7.89 16.13
CA LEU A 20 13.51 7.16 17.13
C LEU A 20 14.86 6.72 16.56
N SER A 21 14.88 6.08 15.37
CA SER A 21 16.12 5.62 14.74
C SER A 21 17.06 6.81 14.41
N THR A 22 16.52 7.90 13.85
CA THR A 22 17.30 9.13 13.60
C THR A 22 17.90 9.71 14.90
N ARG A 23 17.10 9.72 15.98
CA ARG A 23 17.61 10.22 17.26
C ARG A 23 18.69 9.32 17.86
N LEU A 24 18.59 8.01 17.68
CA LEU A 24 19.63 7.07 18.08
C LEU A 24 20.93 7.27 17.26
N GLU A 25 20.82 7.50 15.96
CA GLU A 25 21.97 7.86 15.10
C GLU A 25 22.71 9.10 15.64
N GLU A 26 21.96 10.15 15.97
CA GLU A 26 22.54 11.38 16.52
C GLU A 26 23.28 11.15 17.85
N ILE A 27 22.69 10.34 18.75
CA ILE A 27 23.26 10.09 20.09
C ILE A 27 24.48 9.17 20.02
N LEU A 28 24.42 8.12 19.20
CA LEU A 28 25.44 7.09 19.11
C LEU A 28 26.57 7.48 18.13
N GLY A 29 26.32 8.41 17.21
CA GLY A 29 27.25 8.76 16.11
C GLY A 29 27.38 7.65 15.08
N GLU A 30 26.43 6.73 15.00
CA GLU A 30 26.44 5.58 14.08
C GLU A 30 25.23 5.63 13.15
N LYS A 31 25.44 5.28 11.88
CA LYS A 31 24.35 5.15 10.89
C LYS A 31 23.49 3.94 11.20
N TYR A 32 22.19 4.03 10.94
CA TYR A 32 21.24 2.91 11.00
C TYR A 32 20.94 2.38 9.60
N VAL A 33 20.55 1.11 9.53
CA VAL A 33 19.95 0.53 8.32
C VAL A 33 18.43 0.73 8.43
N HIS A 34 17.91 1.65 7.62
CA HIS A 34 16.50 2.06 7.65
C HIS A 34 15.64 1.17 6.74
N LEU A 35 14.92 0.23 7.34
CA LEU A 35 14.02 -0.71 6.65
C LEU A 35 12.54 -0.48 7.03
N GLU A 36 12.25 0.55 7.81
CA GLU A 36 10.91 0.87 8.32
C GLU A 36 10.12 1.77 7.38
N MET A 37 10.78 2.61 6.60
CA MET A 37 10.11 3.65 5.84
C MET A 37 10.00 3.31 4.34
N GLY A 38 8.77 3.34 3.84
CA GLY A 38 8.50 3.11 2.42
C GLY A 38 8.66 4.36 1.54
N ASN A 39 9.68 5.19 1.75
CA ASN A 39 9.99 6.26 0.80
C ASN A 39 10.49 5.65 -0.51
N PRO A 40 10.17 6.24 -1.69
CA PRO A 40 10.87 5.86 -2.91
C PRO A 40 12.36 6.21 -2.78
N GLY A 41 13.23 5.23 -3.02
CA GLY A 41 14.68 5.39 -3.00
C GLY A 41 15.29 5.56 -4.39
N LEU A 42 14.47 5.76 -5.40
CA LEU A 42 14.85 6.06 -6.78
C LEU A 42 14.62 7.54 -7.07
N PRO A 43 15.34 8.13 -8.02
CA PRO A 43 15.13 9.51 -8.44
C PRO A 43 13.69 9.75 -8.90
N PRO A 44 13.13 10.93 -8.64
CA PRO A 44 11.79 11.29 -9.13
C PRO A 44 11.77 11.35 -10.66
N ASN A 45 10.63 10.96 -11.23
CA ASN A 45 10.47 10.91 -12.69
C ASN A 45 10.65 12.29 -13.35
N ARG A 46 11.54 12.37 -14.33
CA ARG A 46 11.89 13.63 -15.03
C ARG A 46 10.72 14.17 -15.85
N VAL A 47 9.91 13.32 -16.46
CA VAL A 47 8.74 13.76 -17.24
C VAL A 47 7.79 14.54 -16.33
N GLY A 48 7.54 14.03 -15.12
CA GLY A 48 6.71 14.71 -14.13
C GLY A 48 7.29 16.06 -13.70
N ILE A 49 8.60 16.11 -13.39
CA ILE A 49 9.28 17.35 -12.98
C ILE A 49 9.17 18.43 -14.07
N GLU A 50 9.45 18.09 -15.33
CA GLU A 50 9.40 19.04 -16.43
C GLU A 50 7.98 19.55 -16.68
N ALA A 51 7.00 18.65 -16.69
CA ALA A 51 5.60 19.02 -16.87
C ALA A 51 5.07 19.91 -15.73
N GLU A 52 5.48 19.65 -14.49
CA GLU A 52 5.12 20.50 -13.35
C GLU A 52 5.76 21.88 -13.45
N ARG A 53 7.04 21.95 -13.81
CA ARG A 53 7.76 23.21 -14.04
C ARG A 53 7.09 24.05 -15.12
N GLU A 54 6.71 23.45 -16.24
CA GLU A 54 6.01 24.13 -17.34
C GLU A 54 4.61 24.62 -16.90
N ALA A 55 3.88 23.78 -16.14
CA ALA A 55 2.58 24.18 -15.61
C ALA A 55 2.70 25.41 -14.68
N LEU A 56 3.70 25.41 -13.79
CA LEU A 56 3.97 26.56 -12.91
C LEU A 56 4.36 27.81 -13.71
N ALA A 57 5.18 27.67 -14.76
CA ALA A 57 5.53 28.76 -15.64
C ALA A 57 4.34 29.37 -16.39
N ARG A 58 3.28 28.56 -16.66
CA ARG A 58 2.01 29.03 -17.22
C ARG A 58 1.09 29.72 -16.20
N GLY A 59 1.50 29.80 -14.93
CA GLY A 59 0.77 30.51 -13.89
C GLY A 59 -0.36 29.71 -13.23
N VAL A 60 -0.39 28.37 -13.35
CA VAL A 60 -1.46 27.53 -12.77
C VAL A 60 -1.53 27.63 -11.24
N ALA A 61 -0.45 28.06 -10.59
CA ALA A 61 -0.41 28.27 -9.13
C ALA A 61 -1.38 29.37 -8.65
N GLY A 62 -1.76 30.29 -9.52
CA GLY A 62 -2.69 31.39 -9.20
C GLY A 62 -4.17 31.04 -9.37
N VAL A 63 -4.51 29.82 -9.77
CA VAL A 63 -5.88 29.41 -10.11
C VAL A 63 -6.27 28.14 -9.38
N TYR A 64 -7.44 28.13 -8.72
CA TYR A 64 -8.00 26.91 -8.15
C TYR A 64 -8.27 25.88 -9.25
N PRO A 65 -7.81 24.63 -9.11
CA PRO A 65 -8.15 23.56 -10.05
C PRO A 65 -9.61 23.17 -9.92
N ASN A 66 -10.18 22.57 -10.95
CA ASN A 66 -11.45 21.88 -10.83
C ASN A 66 -11.29 20.72 -9.80
N ILE A 67 -12.21 20.64 -8.84
CA ILE A 67 -12.19 19.61 -7.78
C ILE A 67 -12.24 18.21 -8.38
N ALA A 68 -13.04 18.01 -9.42
CA ALA A 68 -13.13 16.76 -10.16
C ALA A 68 -11.87 16.43 -11.00
N GLY A 69 -10.88 17.32 -11.03
CA GLY A 69 -9.64 17.18 -11.80
C GLY A 69 -9.64 17.90 -13.14
N ILE A 70 -8.45 18.20 -13.65
CA ILE A 70 -8.26 18.79 -14.99
C ILE A 70 -8.57 17.76 -16.10
N PRO A 71 -8.95 18.18 -17.31
CA PRO A 71 -9.25 17.26 -18.41
C PRO A 71 -8.09 16.33 -18.75
N GLU A 72 -6.85 16.80 -18.65
CA GLU A 72 -5.64 16.07 -18.98
C GLU A 72 -5.47 14.83 -18.08
N ILE A 73 -5.60 14.95 -16.77
CA ILE A 73 -5.45 13.79 -15.86
C ILE A 73 -6.59 12.79 -16.03
N LYS A 74 -7.80 13.27 -16.33
CA LYS A 74 -8.95 12.41 -16.59
C LYS A 74 -8.75 11.56 -17.83
N LYS A 75 -8.27 12.17 -18.92
CA LYS A 75 -7.99 11.47 -20.16
C LYS A 75 -6.81 10.51 -19.99
N ALA A 76 -5.69 11.02 -19.47
CA ALA A 76 -4.48 10.22 -19.27
C ALA A 76 -4.70 9.03 -18.34
N GLY A 77 -5.48 9.21 -17.28
CA GLY A 77 -5.86 8.13 -16.36
C GLY A 77 -6.71 7.06 -17.03
N SER A 78 -7.71 7.46 -17.84
CA SER A 78 -8.54 6.53 -18.61
C SER A 78 -7.70 5.70 -19.59
N ASP A 79 -6.84 6.36 -20.36
CA ASP A 79 -5.94 5.70 -21.32
C ASP A 79 -4.95 4.77 -20.62
N PHE A 80 -4.42 5.17 -19.45
CA PHE A 80 -3.49 4.36 -18.67
C PHE A 80 -4.14 3.07 -18.13
N LEU A 81 -5.35 3.17 -17.58
CA LEU A 81 -6.08 2.00 -17.10
C LEU A 81 -6.37 1.03 -18.25
N LYS A 82 -6.73 1.55 -19.43
CA LYS A 82 -6.92 0.70 -20.62
C LYS A 82 -5.61 0.06 -21.07
N ALA A 83 -4.53 0.82 -21.12
CA ALA A 83 -3.25 0.36 -21.64
C ALA A 83 -2.58 -0.70 -20.76
N PHE A 84 -2.69 -0.61 -19.44
CA PHE A 84 -1.93 -1.48 -18.52
C PHE A 84 -2.78 -2.47 -17.71
N LEU A 85 -4.09 -2.21 -17.55
CA LEU A 85 -5.00 -3.10 -16.83
C LEU A 85 -6.04 -3.74 -17.75
N ASP A 86 -6.17 -3.26 -18.97
CA ASP A 86 -7.22 -3.64 -19.95
C ASP A 86 -8.64 -3.47 -19.39
N ILE A 87 -8.90 -2.34 -18.75
CA ILE A 87 -10.22 -1.96 -18.23
C ILE A 87 -10.63 -0.59 -18.78
N ASP A 88 -11.95 -0.42 -19.00
CA ASP A 88 -12.52 0.81 -19.55
C ASP A 88 -13.17 1.64 -18.45
N ILE A 89 -12.46 2.64 -17.94
CA ILE A 89 -12.97 3.62 -16.97
C ILE A 89 -13.02 4.99 -17.62
N PRO A 90 -14.21 5.57 -17.82
CA PRO A 90 -14.32 6.88 -18.46
C PRO A 90 -13.74 7.98 -17.56
N GLY A 91 -13.16 9.02 -18.16
CA GLY A 91 -12.50 10.11 -17.43
C GLY A 91 -13.37 10.80 -16.37
N ARG A 92 -14.72 10.83 -16.55
CA ARG A 92 -15.63 11.36 -15.52
C ARG A 92 -15.60 10.57 -14.20
N CYS A 93 -15.17 9.31 -14.23
CA CYS A 93 -15.04 8.44 -13.07
C CYS A 93 -13.64 8.48 -12.45
N ILE A 94 -12.74 9.35 -12.95
CA ILE A 94 -11.38 9.52 -12.45
C ILE A 94 -11.27 10.86 -11.74
N VAL A 95 -10.80 10.83 -10.48
CA VAL A 95 -10.74 12.01 -9.61
C VAL A 95 -9.36 12.09 -8.94
N PRO A 96 -8.59 13.18 -9.12
CA PRO A 96 -7.30 13.34 -8.47
C PRO A 96 -7.47 13.63 -6.97
N THR A 97 -6.50 13.14 -6.17
CA THR A 97 -6.46 13.30 -4.72
C THR A 97 -5.07 13.63 -4.23
N VAL A 98 -4.96 14.16 -3.02
CA VAL A 98 -3.69 14.48 -2.33
C VAL A 98 -3.02 13.17 -1.85
N GLY A 99 -2.55 12.37 -2.82
CA GLY A 99 -2.07 11.01 -2.63
C GLY A 99 -3.19 10.03 -2.23
N SER A 100 -2.87 8.73 -2.21
CA SER A 100 -3.82 7.68 -1.78
C SER A 100 -4.28 7.86 -0.33
N MET A 101 -3.51 8.57 0.51
CA MET A 101 -3.88 8.83 1.91
C MET A 101 -5.16 9.67 2.04
N GLN A 102 -5.32 10.72 1.22
CA GLN A 102 -6.57 11.46 1.17
C GLN A 102 -7.67 10.60 0.54
N ALA A 103 -7.34 9.88 -0.53
CA ALA A 103 -8.30 9.01 -1.20
C ALA A 103 -8.92 7.99 -0.23
N THR A 104 -8.10 7.26 0.53
CA THR A 104 -8.61 6.27 1.49
C THR A 104 -9.41 6.94 2.60
N PHE A 105 -8.91 8.01 3.22
CA PHE A 105 -9.62 8.71 4.29
C PHE A 105 -11.01 9.19 3.84
N THR A 106 -11.10 9.81 2.68
CA THR A 106 -12.35 10.37 2.16
C THR A 106 -13.32 9.28 1.67
N LEU A 107 -12.80 8.20 1.07
CA LEU A 107 -13.62 7.06 0.69
C LEU A 107 -14.17 6.32 1.90
N LEU A 108 -13.33 6.05 2.91
CA LEU A 108 -13.75 5.38 4.15
C LEU A 108 -14.85 6.17 4.87
N LEU A 109 -14.73 7.50 4.92
CA LEU A 109 -15.79 8.37 5.43
C LEU A 109 -17.12 8.12 4.70
N LEU A 110 -17.08 8.14 3.36
CA LEU A 110 -18.27 7.97 2.54
C LEU A 110 -18.84 6.53 2.65
N MET A 111 -17.96 5.52 2.77
CA MET A 111 -18.39 4.13 2.98
C MET A 111 -19.16 3.97 4.27
N GLY A 112 -18.75 4.60 5.36
CA GLY A 112 -19.46 4.56 6.65
C GLY A 112 -20.81 5.28 6.63
N GLN A 113 -21.08 6.10 5.62
CA GLN A 113 -22.30 6.92 5.52
C GLN A 113 -23.29 6.42 4.46
N ARG A 114 -22.83 5.60 3.50
CA ARG A 114 -23.62 5.25 2.31
C ARG A 114 -24.82 4.35 2.58
N LEU A 115 -24.79 3.55 3.64
CA LEU A 115 -25.83 2.58 3.99
C LEU A 115 -26.03 2.55 5.51
N LYS A 116 -27.26 2.73 5.94
CA LYS A 116 -27.60 2.69 7.37
C LYS A 116 -27.29 1.32 7.98
N GLY A 117 -26.56 1.32 9.10
CA GLY A 117 -26.18 0.10 9.81
C GLY A 117 -25.00 -0.65 9.22
N ARG A 118 -24.35 -0.10 8.20
CA ARG A 118 -23.10 -0.65 7.63
C ARG A 118 -21.94 0.32 7.85
N ASP A 119 -21.34 0.26 9.01
CA ASP A 119 -20.28 1.15 9.47
C ASP A 119 -18.93 0.44 9.67
N THR A 120 -18.82 -0.80 9.21
CA THR A 120 -17.65 -1.64 9.37
C THR A 120 -16.87 -1.76 8.06
N ILE A 121 -15.56 -1.61 8.13
CA ILE A 121 -14.62 -1.83 7.00
C ILE A 121 -13.94 -3.18 7.21
N LEU A 122 -13.96 -4.03 6.20
CA LEU A 122 -13.25 -5.31 6.19
C LEU A 122 -11.89 -5.13 5.50
N PHE A 123 -10.82 -5.43 6.23
CA PHE A 123 -9.45 -5.45 5.70
C PHE A 123 -9.06 -6.86 5.27
N LEU A 124 -8.41 -6.99 4.12
CA LEU A 124 -7.56 -8.15 3.84
C LEU A 124 -6.16 -7.82 4.33
N ASP A 125 -5.87 -8.28 5.54
CA ASP A 125 -4.62 -8.01 6.23
C ASP A 125 -3.55 -9.06 5.91
N PRO A 126 -2.26 -8.71 6.07
CA PRO A 126 -1.77 -7.45 6.63
C PRO A 126 -2.02 -6.28 5.68
N GLY A 127 -2.17 -5.07 6.26
CA GLY A 127 -2.51 -3.86 5.53
C GLY A 127 -1.64 -2.66 5.91
N PHE A 128 -1.90 -1.53 5.26
CA PHE A 128 -1.18 -0.30 5.58
C PHE A 128 -1.71 0.30 6.90
N PRO A 129 -0.87 0.42 7.97
CA PRO A 129 -1.34 0.81 9.31
C PRO A 129 -2.11 2.14 9.35
N ALA A 130 -1.81 3.06 8.44
CA ALA A 130 -2.50 4.34 8.42
C ALA A 130 -3.98 4.20 8.01
N GLN A 131 -4.35 3.21 7.21
CA GLN A 131 -5.75 2.97 6.83
C GLN A 131 -6.56 2.48 8.03
N HIS A 132 -6.01 1.61 8.88
CA HIS A 132 -6.63 1.21 10.16
C HIS A 132 -6.82 2.41 11.10
N ASN A 133 -5.82 3.30 11.17
CA ASN A 133 -5.93 4.52 11.97
C ASN A 133 -6.99 5.48 11.40
N GLN A 134 -7.16 5.55 10.09
CA GLN A 134 -8.22 6.35 9.45
C GLN A 134 -9.61 5.85 9.87
N VAL A 135 -9.82 4.53 9.88
CA VAL A 135 -11.09 3.93 10.35
C VAL A 135 -11.39 4.35 11.79
N LYS A 136 -10.38 4.27 12.69
CA LYS A 136 -10.50 4.72 14.08
C LYS A 136 -10.83 6.21 14.21
N LEU A 137 -10.12 7.06 13.44
CA LEU A 137 -10.34 8.51 13.42
C LEU A 137 -11.75 8.89 12.96
N LEU A 138 -12.31 8.11 12.04
CA LEU A 138 -13.65 8.30 11.50
C LEU A 138 -14.75 7.72 12.41
N GLY A 139 -14.39 7.05 13.52
CA GLY A 139 -15.34 6.41 14.42
C GLY A 139 -16.04 5.20 13.80
N LEU A 140 -15.46 4.60 12.76
CA LEU A 140 -15.96 3.40 12.11
C LEU A 140 -15.43 2.14 12.79
N ASN A 141 -16.13 1.05 12.59
CA ASN A 141 -15.69 -0.28 13.00
C ASN A 141 -14.80 -0.92 11.94
N GLN A 142 -13.98 -1.89 12.34
CA GLN A 142 -13.15 -2.66 11.43
C GLN A 142 -13.17 -4.14 11.78
N GLU A 143 -13.13 -4.98 10.74
CA GLU A 143 -12.89 -6.42 10.81
C GLU A 143 -11.76 -6.77 9.85
N SER A 144 -11.15 -7.94 10.03
CA SER A 144 -9.94 -8.33 9.31
C SER A 144 -9.91 -9.82 9.00
N ILE A 145 -9.48 -10.15 7.77
CA ILE A 145 -9.08 -11.50 7.36
C ILE A 145 -7.58 -11.45 7.12
N ASP A 146 -6.79 -12.24 7.86
CA ASP A 146 -5.36 -12.37 7.57
C ASP A 146 -5.15 -13.34 6.40
N ILE A 147 -4.56 -12.83 5.32
CA ILE A 147 -4.30 -13.61 4.10
C ILE A 147 -3.12 -14.57 4.21
N HIS A 148 -2.48 -14.73 5.37
CA HIS A 148 -1.51 -15.78 5.60
C HIS A 148 -2.18 -17.15 5.59
N ASP A 149 -3.24 -17.29 6.39
CA ASP A 149 -3.90 -18.57 6.63
C ASP A 149 -5.18 -18.76 5.79
N CYS A 150 -5.62 -17.70 5.10
CA CYS A 150 -6.89 -17.66 4.39
C CYS A 150 -6.72 -17.26 2.93
N ARG A 151 -6.51 -18.27 2.06
CA ARG A 151 -6.24 -18.10 0.63
C ARG A 151 -7.14 -19.00 -0.23
N GLY A 152 -7.23 -18.71 -1.52
CA GLY A 152 -7.98 -19.53 -2.46
C GLY A 152 -9.46 -19.68 -2.10
N GLU A 153 -9.95 -20.92 -2.06
CA GLU A 153 -11.35 -21.24 -1.71
C GLU A 153 -11.68 -20.90 -0.25
N ALA A 154 -10.71 -21.01 0.66
CA ALA A 154 -10.92 -20.65 2.07
C ALA A 154 -11.20 -19.15 2.23
N LEU A 155 -10.62 -18.30 1.38
CA LEU A 155 -10.90 -16.86 1.39
C LEU A 155 -12.35 -16.57 1.03
N GLU A 156 -12.93 -17.27 0.05
CA GLU A 156 -14.34 -17.08 -0.32
C GLU A 156 -15.30 -17.45 0.81
N ALA A 157 -15.05 -18.57 1.48
CA ALA A 157 -15.87 -19.02 2.59
C ALA A 157 -15.81 -18.05 3.78
N GLU A 158 -14.64 -17.55 4.11
CA GLU A 158 -14.46 -16.58 5.20
C GLU A 158 -15.09 -15.22 4.86
N LEU A 159 -14.92 -14.75 3.61
CA LEU A 159 -15.61 -13.55 3.11
C LEU A 159 -17.11 -13.67 3.24
N ASP A 160 -17.69 -14.80 2.83
CA ASP A 160 -19.15 -15.03 2.92
C ASP A 160 -19.63 -15.03 4.37
N ALA A 161 -18.88 -15.67 5.27
CA ALA A 161 -19.20 -15.70 6.69
C ALA A 161 -19.17 -14.30 7.32
N MET A 162 -18.13 -13.51 7.01
CA MET A 162 -18.00 -12.14 7.51
C MET A 162 -19.09 -11.21 6.95
N LEU A 163 -19.30 -11.22 5.65
CA LEU A 163 -20.24 -10.34 4.96
C LEU A 163 -21.70 -10.64 5.28
N SER A 164 -22.00 -11.90 5.62
CA SER A 164 -23.36 -12.33 6.05
C SER A 164 -23.83 -11.68 7.35
N LYS A 165 -22.92 -11.09 8.15
CA LYS A 165 -23.27 -10.30 9.34
C LYS A 165 -24.07 -9.03 8.99
N GLY A 166 -23.93 -8.52 7.77
CA GLY A 166 -24.70 -7.41 7.24
C GLY A 166 -24.26 -6.01 7.70
N ASN A 167 -23.19 -5.89 8.48
CA ASN A 167 -22.65 -4.62 9.01
C ASN A 167 -21.49 -4.04 8.17
N ILE A 168 -20.90 -4.84 7.27
CA ILE A 168 -19.74 -4.43 6.47
C ILE A 168 -20.18 -3.54 5.31
N SER A 169 -19.50 -2.43 5.14
CA SER A 169 -19.71 -1.45 4.07
C SER A 169 -18.79 -1.65 2.89
N ALA A 170 -17.50 -1.89 3.14
CA ALA A 170 -16.50 -2.03 2.10
C ALA A 170 -15.43 -3.05 2.49
N ILE A 171 -14.76 -3.61 1.47
CA ILE A 171 -13.52 -4.36 1.61
C ILE A 171 -12.38 -3.47 1.11
N ILE A 172 -11.23 -3.45 1.82
CA ILE A 172 -10.03 -2.73 1.39
C ILE A 172 -8.80 -3.64 1.46
N TYR A 173 -7.96 -3.56 0.45
CA TYR A 173 -6.65 -4.23 0.40
C TYR A 173 -5.72 -3.52 -0.58
N SER A 174 -4.41 -3.85 -0.55
CA SER A 174 -3.44 -3.45 -1.56
C SER A 174 -2.91 -4.64 -2.37
N ASN A 175 -2.60 -4.42 -3.65
CA ASN A 175 -2.03 -5.46 -4.53
C ASN A 175 -0.96 -4.85 -5.49
N PRO A 176 0.32 -5.30 -5.47
CA PRO A 176 0.93 -6.18 -4.47
C PRO A 176 0.71 -5.68 -3.05
N ASN A 177 0.65 -6.61 -2.09
CA ASN A 177 0.30 -6.29 -0.71
C ASN A 177 1.42 -5.49 0.01
N ASN A 178 1.06 -4.52 0.80
CA ASN A 178 1.93 -3.87 1.78
C ASN A 178 1.45 -4.27 3.19
N PRO A 179 2.23 -5.06 3.94
CA PRO A 179 3.66 -5.37 3.82
C PRO A 179 4.02 -6.74 3.24
N ALA A 180 3.08 -7.65 3.06
CA ALA A 180 3.36 -9.06 2.75
C ALA A 180 4.02 -9.29 1.39
N TRP A 181 3.82 -8.37 0.45
CA TRP A 181 4.23 -8.45 -0.95
C TRP A 181 3.59 -9.60 -1.74
N THR A 182 2.60 -10.25 -1.15
CA THR A 182 1.80 -11.26 -1.83
C THR A 182 0.86 -10.64 -2.85
N ASN A 183 0.55 -11.41 -3.90
CA ASN A 183 -0.45 -11.05 -4.89
C ASN A 183 -1.70 -11.92 -4.73
N LEU A 184 -2.87 -11.35 -5.03
CA LEU A 184 -4.08 -12.14 -5.17
C LEU A 184 -4.04 -12.93 -6.48
N THR A 185 -4.53 -14.15 -6.41
CA THR A 185 -4.70 -15.02 -7.58
C THR A 185 -5.99 -14.71 -8.32
N ASP A 186 -6.09 -15.19 -9.55
CA ASP A 186 -7.30 -15.07 -10.37
C ASP A 186 -8.54 -15.67 -9.66
N THR A 187 -8.35 -16.79 -8.96
CA THR A 187 -9.41 -17.44 -8.16
C THR A 187 -9.88 -16.53 -7.03
N GLU A 188 -8.97 -15.86 -6.33
CA GLU A 188 -9.29 -14.95 -5.23
C GLU A 188 -9.96 -13.67 -5.72
N TYR A 189 -9.54 -13.10 -6.86
CA TYR A 189 -10.24 -11.98 -7.48
C TYR A 189 -11.69 -12.34 -7.85
N LYS A 190 -11.90 -13.53 -8.42
CA LYS A 190 -13.25 -14.03 -8.74
C LYS A 190 -14.09 -14.25 -7.48
N ALA A 191 -13.49 -14.73 -6.39
CA ALA A 191 -14.17 -14.87 -5.10
C ALA A 191 -14.59 -13.51 -4.54
N LEU A 192 -13.68 -12.53 -4.52
CA LEU A 192 -13.99 -11.16 -4.11
C LEU A 192 -15.13 -10.56 -4.94
N ALA A 193 -15.10 -10.74 -6.25
CA ALA A 193 -16.13 -10.25 -7.16
C ALA A 193 -17.51 -10.88 -6.83
N ARG A 194 -17.56 -12.21 -6.71
CA ARG A 194 -18.83 -12.89 -6.34
C ARG A 194 -19.37 -12.42 -4.99
N MET A 195 -18.50 -12.23 -4.01
CA MET A 195 -18.91 -11.78 -2.68
C MET A 195 -19.35 -10.31 -2.69
N ALA A 196 -18.68 -9.46 -3.45
CA ALA A 196 -19.10 -8.07 -3.64
C ALA A 196 -20.50 -7.96 -4.26
N GLU A 197 -20.79 -8.78 -5.27
CA GLU A 197 -22.12 -8.85 -5.88
C GLU A 197 -23.18 -9.38 -4.92
N LYS A 198 -22.90 -10.52 -4.26
CA LYS A 198 -23.83 -11.21 -3.37
C LYS A 198 -24.25 -10.34 -2.19
N HIS A 199 -23.33 -9.60 -1.59
CA HIS A 199 -23.55 -8.85 -0.35
C HIS A 199 -23.68 -7.34 -0.55
N ASP A 200 -23.66 -6.86 -1.79
CA ASP A 200 -23.71 -5.44 -2.13
C ASP A 200 -22.58 -4.63 -1.47
N ILE A 201 -21.34 -5.08 -1.68
CA ILE A 201 -20.12 -4.48 -1.12
C ILE A 201 -19.35 -3.73 -2.19
N ILE A 202 -18.72 -2.61 -1.82
CA ILE A 202 -17.72 -1.93 -2.66
C ILE A 202 -16.33 -2.40 -2.24
N ILE A 203 -15.51 -2.76 -3.23
CA ILE A 203 -14.11 -3.10 -3.02
C ILE A 203 -13.26 -1.86 -3.29
N ILE A 204 -12.37 -1.51 -2.36
CA ILE A 204 -11.34 -0.47 -2.52
C ILE A 204 -10.01 -1.19 -2.72
N GLU A 205 -9.50 -1.16 -3.94
CA GLU A 205 -8.23 -1.78 -4.31
C GLU A 205 -7.13 -0.72 -4.39
N ASP A 206 -6.17 -0.76 -3.44
CA ASP A 206 -5.04 0.15 -3.41
C ASP A 206 -3.90 -0.38 -4.29
N LEU A 207 -3.74 0.21 -5.47
CA LEU A 207 -2.73 -0.13 -6.47
C LEU A 207 -1.49 0.77 -6.37
N ALA A 208 -1.08 1.16 -5.15
CA ALA A 208 0.09 2.00 -4.95
C ALA A 208 1.38 1.39 -5.52
N TYR A 209 1.46 0.06 -5.63
CA TYR A 209 2.58 -0.71 -6.17
C TYR A 209 2.24 -1.38 -7.52
N LEU A 210 1.36 -0.75 -8.29
CA LEU A 210 0.85 -1.24 -9.57
C LEU A 210 1.96 -1.79 -10.48
N GLY A 211 1.85 -3.06 -10.88
CA GLY A 211 2.77 -3.71 -11.80
C GLY A 211 4.15 -4.07 -11.24
N MET A 212 4.42 -3.85 -9.95
CA MET A 212 5.73 -4.16 -9.34
C MET A 212 5.93 -5.64 -9.00
N ASP A 213 5.23 -6.56 -9.63
CA ASP A 213 5.57 -7.97 -9.67
C ASP A 213 6.53 -8.22 -10.83
N PHE A 214 7.82 -8.17 -10.57
CA PHE A 214 8.87 -8.25 -11.60
C PHE A 214 9.07 -9.64 -12.20
N ARG A 215 8.33 -10.66 -11.76
CA ARG A 215 8.27 -11.98 -12.44
C ARG A 215 7.58 -11.89 -13.80
N LYS A 216 6.80 -10.83 -14.03
CA LYS A 216 6.06 -10.59 -15.28
C LYS A 216 6.38 -9.21 -15.84
N ARG A 217 6.31 -9.08 -17.17
CA ARG A 217 6.59 -7.81 -17.85
C ARG A 217 5.30 -7.03 -18.09
N PHE A 218 4.82 -6.30 -17.07
CA PHE A 218 3.60 -5.49 -17.13
C PHE A 218 3.75 -4.12 -17.81
N GLY A 219 4.96 -3.71 -18.18
CA GLY A 219 5.28 -2.34 -18.63
C GLY A 219 5.01 -2.06 -20.11
N VAL A 220 4.41 -2.98 -20.87
CA VAL A 220 4.14 -2.79 -22.32
C VAL A 220 2.68 -2.38 -22.51
N PRO A 221 2.40 -1.14 -22.97
CA PRO A 221 1.04 -0.68 -23.12
C PRO A 221 0.26 -1.50 -24.16
N TYR A 222 -1.01 -1.78 -23.86
CA TYR A 222 -1.95 -2.54 -24.71
C TYR A 222 -1.53 -3.97 -25.07
N GLN A 223 -0.64 -4.57 -24.29
CA GLN A 223 -0.16 -5.93 -24.50
C GLN A 223 -0.21 -6.75 -23.22
N GLU A 224 -0.56 -8.02 -23.33
CA GLU A 224 -0.44 -8.97 -22.23
C GLU A 224 1.03 -9.23 -21.84
N PRO A 225 1.29 -9.52 -20.56
CA PRO A 225 0.32 -9.61 -19.47
C PRO A 225 -0.12 -8.24 -18.96
N PHE A 226 -1.40 -8.08 -18.71
CA PHE A 226 -1.94 -6.90 -18.04
C PHE A 226 -1.82 -7.02 -16.52
N VAL A 227 -1.72 -5.89 -15.81
CA VAL A 227 -1.71 -5.84 -14.34
C VAL A 227 -3.04 -6.40 -13.83
N PRO A 228 -3.01 -7.39 -12.91
CA PRO A 228 -4.22 -7.95 -12.34
C PRO A 228 -4.99 -6.91 -11.49
N THR A 229 -6.31 -6.95 -11.57
CA THR A 229 -7.20 -6.11 -10.76
C THR A 229 -8.57 -6.78 -10.63
N VAL A 230 -9.25 -6.55 -9.50
CA VAL A 230 -10.62 -7.02 -9.29
C VAL A 230 -11.61 -6.40 -10.28
N ALA A 231 -11.30 -5.23 -10.83
CA ALA A 231 -12.13 -4.53 -11.84
C ALA A 231 -12.37 -5.33 -13.13
N LYS A 232 -11.60 -6.40 -13.37
CA LYS A 232 -11.86 -7.34 -14.47
C LYS A 232 -13.04 -8.29 -14.21
N TYR A 233 -13.48 -8.42 -12.95
CA TYR A 233 -14.46 -9.42 -12.52
C TYR A 233 -15.73 -8.83 -11.93
N THR A 234 -15.69 -7.56 -11.50
CA THR A 234 -16.85 -6.85 -10.94
C THR A 234 -16.79 -5.37 -11.26
N ASP A 235 -17.94 -4.76 -11.38
CA ASP A 235 -18.11 -3.31 -11.48
C ASP A 235 -18.34 -2.63 -10.11
N ARG A 236 -18.23 -3.38 -9.00
CA ARG A 236 -18.36 -2.88 -7.61
C ARG A 236 -17.02 -2.53 -6.99
N CYS A 237 -16.17 -1.82 -7.74
CA CYS A 237 -14.86 -1.48 -7.22
C CYS A 237 -14.44 -0.04 -7.47
N ILE A 238 -13.51 0.41 -6.62
CA ILE A 238 -12.77 1.66 -6.71
C ILE A 238 -11.29 1.31 -6.64
N MET A 239 -10.53 1.73 -7.64
CA MET A 239 -9.08 1.55 -7.67
C MET A 239 -8.38 2.85 -7.29
N LEU A 240 -7.28 2.74 -6.54
CA LEU A 240 -6.42 3.88 -6.19
C LEU A 240 -5.10 3.73 -6.92
N VAL A 241 -4.79 4.65 -7.82
CA VAL A 241 -3.52 4.66 -8.57
C VAL A 241 -2.69 5.86 -8.12
N SER A 242 -1.49 5.59 -7.59
CA SER A 242 -0.63 6.60 -6.99
C SER A 242 0.65 6.81 -7.79
N SER A 243 1.06 8.08 -7.95
CA SER A 243 2.38 8.42 -8.50
C SER A 243 3.54 8.10 -7.57
N SER A 244 3.25 7.85 -6.28
CA SER A 244 4.26 7.82 -5.21
C SER A 244 5.34 6.77 -5.42
N LYS A 245 4.98 5.56 -5.91
CA LYS A 245 5.91 4.44 -6.01
C LYS A 245 6.32 4.18 -7.45
N ILE A 246 5.36 4.02 -8.35
CA ILE A 246 5.59 3.69 -9.75
C ILE A 246 6.35 4.79 -10.52
N PHE A 247 6.27 6.05 -10.07
CA PHE A 247 6.99 7.19 -10.68
C PHE A 247 7.96 7.88 -9.72
N SER A 248 8.19 7.32 -8.53
CA SER A 248 9.01 7.96 -7.47
C SER A 248 8.61 9.42 -7.19
N TYR A 249 7.31 9.73 -7.24
CA TYR A 249 6.79 11.10 -7.18
C TYR A 249 6.01 11.37 -5.87
N ALA A 250 6.47 10.75 -4.77
CA ALA A 250 5.76 10.76 -3.48
C ALA A 250 5.66 12.15 -2.83
N GLY A 251 6.63 13.03 -3.08
CA GLY A 251 6.68 14.38 -2.50
C GLY A 251 5.57 15.29 -2.99
N GLN A 252 5.07 15.09 -4.20
CA GLN A 252 4.05 15.96 -4.82
C GLN A 252 2.61 15.60 -4.43
N ARG A 253 2.43 14.53 -3.66
CA ARG A 253 1.13 14.16 -3.08
C ARG A 253 0.02 14.07 -4.12
N ILE A 254 0.21 13.31 -5.20
CA ILE A 254 -0.77 13.12 -6.25
C ILE A 254 -1.09 11.64 -6.47
N ALA A 255 -2.38 11.32 -6.51
CA ALA A 255 -2.94 10.03 -6.86
C ALA A 255 -4.28 10.25 -7.58
N MET A 256 -4.90 9.20 -8.07
CA MET A 256 -6.25 9.24 -8.62
C MET A 256 -7.10 8.11 -8.03
N VAL A 257 -8.36 8.45 -7.73
CA VAL A 257 -9.45 7.52 -7.47
C VAL A 257 -10.11 7.20 -8.79
N CYS A 258 -10.19 5.91 -9.13
CA CYS A 258 -10.78 5.42 -10.37
C CYS A 258 -11.99 4.56 -10.01
N MET A 259 -13.18 5.13 -10.13
CA MET A 259 -14.44 4.44 -9.84
C MET A 259 -14.94 3.72 -11.09
N THR A 260 -15.47 2.52 -10.95
CA THR A 260 -16.27 1.94 -12.05
C THR A 260 -17.53 2.79 -12.27
N PRO A 261 -18.06 2.87 -13.50
CA PRO A 261 -19.29 3.62 -13.76
C PRO A 261 -20.46 3.19 -12.88
N ALA A 262 -20.59 1.90 -12.59
CA ALA A 262 -21.65 1.38 -11.73
C ALA A 262 -21.57 1.92 -10.28
N VAL A 263 -20.36 2.12 -9.75
CA VAL A 263 -20.18 2.77 -8.45
C VAL A 263 -20.39 4.28 -8.55
N ALA A 264 -19.79 4.92 -9.54
CA ALA A 264 -19.83 6.38 -9.69
C ALA A 264 -21.27 6.93 -9.84
N ASP A 265 -22.08 6.27 -10.67
CA ASP A 265 -23.44 6.70 -11.00
C ASP A 265 -24.50 6.22 -10.00
N ARG A 266 -24.11 5.36 -9.05
CA ARG A 266 -25.05 4.79 -8.11
C ARG A 266 -25.58 5.83 -7.13
N ARG A 267 -26.89 5.79 -6.90
CA ARG A 267 -27.58 6.63 -5.93
C ARG A 267 -27.74 5.89 -4.61
N TYR A 268 -27.50 6.61 -3.52
CA TYR A 268 -27.71 6.13 -2.15
C TYR A 268 -28.58 7.15 -1.42
N PRO A 269 -29.79 6.77 -0.96
CA PRO A 269 -30.69 7.68 -0.26
C PRO A 269 -30.05 8.39 0.94
N GLU A 270 -29.18 7.69 1.68
CA GLU A 270 -28.47 8.25 2.83
C GLU A 270 -27.49 9.37 2.40
N LEU A 271 -26.74 9.16 1.32
CA LEU A 271 -25.82 10.17 0.79
C LEU A 271 -26.57 11.34 0.16
N GLU A 272 -27.65 11.07 -0.58
CA GLU A 272 -28.50 12.09 -1.16
C GLU A 272 -29.12 12.98 -0.07
N SER A 273 -29.60 12.37 1.01
CA SER A 273 -30.18 13.10 2.16
C SER A 273 -29.12 13.94 2.91
N PHE A 274 -27.87 13.45 3.02
CA PHE A 274 -26.82 14.11 3.80
C PHE A 274 -26.08 15.18 3.01
N TYR A 275 -25.74 14.89 1.75
CA TYR A 275 -24.91 15.77 0.90
C TYR A 275 -25.74 16.60 -0.10
N GLU A 276 -27.02 16.31 -0.26
CA GLU A 276 -27.88 16.89 -1.31
C GLU A 276 -27.34 16.61 -2.73
N MET A 277 -26.60 15.49 -2.89
CA MET A 277 -25.94 15.08 -4.13
C MET A 277 -26.56 13.78 -4.67
N PRO A 278 -26.84 13.72 -6.01
CA PRO A 278 -27.64 12.63 -6.57
C PRO A 278 -26.89 11.30 -6.69
N THR A 279 -25.56 11.33 -6.88
CA THR A 279 -24.77 10.11 -7.13
C THR A 279 -23.63 9.97 -6.12
N PHE A 280 -23.06 8.77 -6.07
CA PHE A 280 -21.87 8.49 -5.26
C PHE A 280 -20.70 9.40 -5.65
N ALA A 281 -20.43 9.56 -6.95
CA ALA A 281 -19.37 10.41 -7.44
C ALA A 281 -19.60 11.89 -7.08
N ASP A 282 -20.84 12.39 -7.18
CA ASP A 282 -21.14 13.77 -6.80
C ASP A 282 -20.95 13.99 -5.29
N ALA A 283 -21.44 13.08 -4.45
CA ALA A 283 -21.22 13.13 -3.00
C ALA A 283 -19.74 13.07 -2.65
N TYR A 284 -18.95 12.24 -3.35
CA TYR A 284 -17.50 12.18 -3.18
C TYR A 284 -16.80 13.48 -3.56
N ILE A 285 -17.07 14.00 -4.76
CA ILE A 285 -16.38 15.17 -5.32
C ILE A 285 -16.81 16.45 -4.64
N TYR A 286 -18.11 16.72 -4.65
CA TYR A 286 -18.65 18.02 -4.22
C TYR A 286 -19.06 18.06 -2.75
N GLY A 287 -19.26 16.89 -2.14
CA GLY A 287 -19.48 16.77 -0.70
C GLY A 287 -18.15 16.65 0.05
N VAL A 288 -17.50 15.51 -0.09
CA VAL A 288 -16.35 15.14 0.76
C VAL A 288 -15.05 15.83 0.32
N LEU A 289 -14.63 15.73 -0.94
CA LEU A 289 -13.36 16.32 -1.40
C LEU A 289 -13.38 17.84 -1.36
N TYR A 290 -14.52 18.45 -1.66
CA TYR A 290 -14.67 19.90 -1.54
C TYR A 290 -14.35 20.37 -0.12
N CYS A 291 -14.92 19.69 0.88
CA CYS A 291 -14.68 20.02 2.28
C CYS A 291 -13.27 19.65 2.76
N ALA A 292 -12.66 18.59 2.20
CA ALA A 292 -11.38 18.09 2.65
C ALA A 292 -10.19 18.91 2.13
N SER A 293 -10.23 19.40 0.88
CA SER A 293 -9.09 20.11 0.26
C SER A 293 -9.48 21.11 -0.82
N SER A 294 -10.74 21.16 -1.24
CA SER A 294 -11.19 21.97 -2.39
C SER A 294 -10.42 21.67 -3.70
N GLY A 295 -9.89 20.47 -3.83
CA GLY A 295 -9.13 20.01 -5.00
C GLY A 295 -7.67 19.66 -4.69
N THR A 296 -6.99 19.14 -5.70
CA THR A 296 -5.59 18.71 -5.63
C THR A 296 -4.69 19.71 -6.31
N ALA A 297 -3.43 19.86 -5.86
CA ALA A 297 -2.47 20.80 -6.42
C ALA A 297 -2.47 20.81 -7.95
N HIS A 298 -2.69 22.00 -8.54
CA HIS A 298 -2.93 22.14 -9.98
C HIS A 298 -1.73 21.67 -10.80
N SER A 299 -0.50 22.08 -10.42
CA SER A 299 0.75 21.70 -11.11
C SER A 299 1.01 20.19 -11.02
N ALA A 300 0.73 19.57 -9.87
CA ALA A 300 0.93 18.13 -9.69
C ALA A 300 -0.02 17.29 -10.56
N GLN A 301 -1.21 17.79 -10.89
CA GLN A 301 -2.11 17.11 -11.83
C GLN A 301 -1.52 17.05 -13.24
N PHE A 302 -0.91 18.15 -13.73
CA PHE A 302 -0.20 18.16 -15.02
C PHE A 302 0.99 17.22 -15.02
N ALA A 303 1.77 17.19 -13.93
CA ALA A 303 2.88 16.27 -13.79
C ALA A 303 2.43 14.81 -13.90
N PHE A 304 1.37 14.45 -13.18
CA PHE A 304 0.88 13.06 -13.19
C PHE A 304 0.27 12.70 -14.54
N ALA A 305 -0.53 13.57 -15.13
CA ALA A 305 -1.08 13.37 -16.47
C ALA A 305 0.03 13.10 -17.50
N SER A 306 1.11 13.91 -17.51
CA SER A 306 2.21 13.75 -18.45
C SER A 306 2.99 12.44 -18.25
N MET A 307 3.18 11.98 -17.00
CA MET A 307 3.79 10.67 -16.73
C MET A 307 2.92 9.52 -17.25
N LEU A 308 1.61 9.57 -17.01
CA LEU A 308 0.66 8.59 -17.53
C LEU A 308 0.66 8.55 -19.07
N GLU A 309 0.60 9.73 -19.72
CA GLU A 309 0.64 9.85 -21.18
C GLU A 309 1.95 9.30 -21.77
N ALA A 310 3.09 9.61 -21.13
CA ALA A 310 4.38 9.10 -21.57
C ALA A 310 4.47 7.58 -21.44
N ALA A 311 3.90 7.00 -20.38
CA ALA A 311 3.82 5.55 -20.21
C ALA A 311 2.93 4.90 -21.29
N VAL A 312 1.73 5.44 -21.55
CA VAL A 312 0.80 4.96 -22.59
C VAL A 312 1.43 5.05 -23.97
N ALA A 313 2.21 6.09 -24.24
CA ALA A 313 2.94 6.26 -25.50
C ALA A 313 4.18 5.36 -25.63
N GLY A 314 4.50 4.54 -24.62
CA GLY A 314 5.69 3.70 -24.60
C GLY A 314 7.02 4.48 -24.48
N LYS A 315 6.95 5.74 -24.07
CA LYS A 315 8.13 6.62 -23.87
C LYS A 315 8.70 6.55 -22.45
N LEU A 316 7.95 5.96 -21.53
CA LEU A 316 8.28 5.78 -20.13
C LEU A 316 7.93 4.35 -19.71
N ASP A 317 8.95 3.52 -19.47
CA ASP A 317 8.79 2.17 -18.90
C ASP A 317 8.97 2.25 -17.38
N PHE A 318 7.90 2.65 -16.70
CA PHE A 318 7.89 2.83 -15.24
C PHE A 318 8.11 1.51 -14.48
N ILE A 319 7.84 0.36 -15.08
CA ILE A 319 8.10 -0.95 -14.47
C ILE A 319 9.59 -1.26 -14.47
N THR A 320 10.27 -1.07 -15.61
CA THR A 320 11.73 -1.24 -15.68
C THR A 320 12.43 -0.25 -14.77
N ASP A 321 11.97 1.01 -14.71
CA ASP A 321 12.54 2.03 -13.81
C ASP A 321 12.48 1.60 -12.33
N CYS A 322 11.43 0.85 -11.92
CA CYS A 322 11.25 0.36 -10.56
C CYS A 322 11.89 -1.02 -10.29
N SER A 323 12.40 -1.72 -11.30
CA SER A 323 12.93 -3.09 -11.17
C SER A 323 14.11 -3.22 -10.20
N GLU A 324 14.82 -2.11 -9.95
CA GLU A 324 15.89 -2.03 -8.95
C GLU A 324 15.41 -2.42 -7.54
N TYR A 325 14.13 -2.20 -7.19
CA TYR A 325 13.59 -2.66 -5.91
C TYR A 325 13.58 -4.20 -5.82
N GLY A 326 13.30 -4.88 -6.92
CA GLY A 326 13.39 -6.36 -6.99
C GLY A 326 14.80 -6.86 -6.72
N ARG A 327 15.81 -6.25 -7.36
CA ARG A 327 17.23 -6.59 -7.10
C ARG A 327 17.63 -6.37 -5.64
N ARG A 328 17.21 -5.24 -5.05
CA ARG A 328 17.45 -4.94 -3.63
C ARG A 328 16.80 -5.94 -2.70
N ALA A 329 15.56 -6.33 -3.01
CA ALA A 329 14.83 -7.32 -2.22
C ALA A 329 15.49 -8.70 -2.26
N ALA A 330 15.91 -9.17 -3.43
CA ALA A 330 16.61 -10.43 -3.58
C ALA A 330 17.89 -10.49 -2.72
N LEU A 331 18.72 -9.45 -2.79
CA LEU A 331 19.95 -9.35 -1.99
C LEU A 331 19.66 -9.28 -0.49
N ALA A 332 18.70 -8.45 -0.07
CA ALA A 332 18.36 -8.32 1.35
C ALA A 332 17.75 -9.61 1.90
N LYS A 333 16.86 -10.30 1.16
CA LYS A 333 16.31 -11.61 1.56
C LYS A 333 17.42 -12.63 1.78
N GLU A 334 18.40 -12.73 0.85
CA GLU A 334 19.53 -13.65 0.98
C GLU A 334 20.30 -13.39 2.28
N ILE A 335 20.56 -12.12 2.63
CA ILE A 335 21.24 -11.74 3.86
C ILE A 335 20.44 -12.17 5.09
N PHE A 336 19.13 -11.86 5.15
CA PHE A 336 18.28 -12.27 6.27
C PHE A 336 18.25 -13.80 6.45
N LEU A 337 18.05 -14.56 5.35
CA LEU A 337 17.99 -16.02 5.38
C LEU A 337 19.32 -16.63 5.84
N ARG A 338 20.45 -16.07 5.44
CA ARG A 338 21.81 -16.50 5.85
C ARG A 338 22.00 -16.43 7.37
N HIS A 339 21.34 -15.46 8.02
CA HIS A 339 21.43 -15.24 9.47
C HIS A 339 20.25 -15.83 10.26
N GLY A 340 19.62 -16.88 9.74
CA GLY A 340 18.65 -17.69 10.48
C GLY A 340 17.22 -17.13 10.51
N PHE A 341 16.93 -16.07 9.76
CA PHE A 341 15.57 -15.60 9.56
C PHE A 341 14.82 -16.48 8.55
N HIS A 342 13.51 -16.42 8.61
CA HIS A 342 12.62 -17.04 7.61
C HIS A 342 11.66 -15.99 7.04
N ILE A 343 11.10 -16.24 5.84
CA ILE A 343 10.07 -15.39 5.26
C ILE A 343 8.72 -15.76 5.86
N VAL A 344 7.96 -14.80 6.36
CA VAL A 344 6.67 -15.05 7.02
C VAL A 344 5.56 -15.23 5.99
N TYR A 345 5.43 -14.32 5.03
CA TYR A 345 4.51 -14.44 3.90
C TYR A 345 5.34 -14.83 2.68
N ASP A 346 5.45 -16.11 2.38
CA ASP A 346 6.38 -16.66 1.40
C ASP A 346 5.71 -17.07 0.07
N LYS A 347 4.37 -17.19 0.05
CA LYS A 347 3.61 -17.71 -1.09
C LYS A 347 2.46 -16.80 -1.52
N ASP A 348 2.22 -16.75 -2.83
CA ASP A 348 0.97 -16.28 -3.41
C ASP A 348 -0.05 -17.42 -3.46
N GLY A 349 -1.30 -17.16 -3.10
CA GLY A 349 -2.40 -18.13 -3.25
C GLY A 349 -2.41 -19.30 -2.25
N GLY A 350 -1.57 -19.26 -1.21
CA GLY A 350 -1.50 -20.31 -0.17
C GLY A 350 -0.34 -21.29 -0.36
N ALA A 351 -0.30 -22.35 0.43
CA ALA A 351 0.86 -23.25 0.57
C ALA A 351 1.36 -23.87 -0.74
N ASP A 352 0.47 -24.16 -1.67
CA ASP A 352 0.78 -24.71 -2.99
C ASP A 352 1.03 -23.62 -4.05
N GLY A 353 1.00 -22.35 -3.65
CA GLY A 353 1.19 -21.22 -4.53
C GLY A 353 2.64 -21.00 -4.96
N ALA A 354 2.82 -20.04 -5.88
CA ALA A 354 4.15 -19.60 -6.28
C ALA A 354 4.84 -18.83 -5.15
N ASP A 355 6.17 -18.89 -5.10
CA ASP A 355 6.94 -18.02 -4.22
C ASP A 355 6.62 -16.54 -4.49
N ILE A 356 6.61 -15.71 -3.44
CA ILE A 356 6.42 -14.27 -3.62
C ILE A 356 7.51 -13.68 -4.52
N SER A 357 7.15 -12.65 -5.28
CA SER A 357 8.13 -11.89 -6.06
C SER A 357 9.07 -11.08 -5.18
N ASP A 358 10.22 -10.70 -5.73
CA ASP A 358 11.07 -9.66 -5.14
C ASP A 358 10.54 -8.30 -5.53
N GLY A 359 10.45 -7.37 -4.56
CA GLY A 359 9.91 -6.04 -4.83
C GLY A 359 10.20 -5.03 -3.73
N PHE A 360 9.21 -4.23 -3.37
CA PHE A 360 9.41 -3.10 -2.46
C PHE A 360 9.51 -3.52 -0.99
N PHE A 361 8.82 -4.62 -0.62
CA PHE A 361 8.78 -5.18 0.73
C PHE A 361 8.97 -6.69 0.71
N PHE A 362 9.34 -7.21 1.87
CA PHE A 362 9.14 -8.60 2.27
C PHE A 362 9.00 -8.68 3.80
N THR A 363 8.67 -9.86 4.30
CA THR A 363 8.43 -10.06 5.74
C THR A 363 9.32 -11.15 6.28
N VAL A 364 9.88 -10.93 7.47
CA VAL A 364 10.80 -11.89 8.11
C VAL A 364 10.41 -12.17 9.55
N GLY A 365 10.65 -13.42 9.98
CA GLY A 365 10.62 -13.84 11.37
C GLY A 365 11.96 -14.45 11.79
N TYR A 366 12.20 -14.57 13.09
CA TYR A 366 13.38 -15.21 13.65
C TYR A 366 12.96 -16.16 14.78
N GLY A 367 13.07 -17.49 14.56
CA GLY A 367 12.52 -18.47 15.49
C GLY A 367 11.05 -18.16 15.83
N ASP A 368 10.70 -18.27 17.10
CA ASP A 368 9.36 -17.96 17.62
C ASP A 368 9.28 -16.57 18.28
N MET A 369 10.22 -15.66 17.97
CA MET A 369 10.26 -14.34 18.57
C MET A 369 9.03 -13.52 18.17
N ARG A 370 8.50 -12.80 19.14
CA ARG A 370 7.42 -11.83 18.90
C ARG A 370 7.93 -10.67 18.03
N GLY A 371 7.06 -10.16 17.17
CA GLY A 371 7.43 -9.09 16.25
C GLY A 371 7.89 -7.80 16.93
N ASP A 372 7.30 -7.44 18.07
CA ASP A 372 7.71 -6.26 18.85
C ASP A 372 9.06 -6.45 19.57
N GLU A 373 9.33 -7.64 20.08
CA GLU A 373 10.61 -8.00 20.70
C GLU A 373 11.72 -8.01 19.65
N LEU A 374 11.49 -8.67 18.51
CA LEU A 374 12.44 -8.73 17.40
C LEU A 374 12.74 -7.32 16.85
N GLN A 375 11.72 -6.46 16.73
CA GLN A 375 11.90 -5.06 16.32
C GLN A 375 12.78 -4.29 17.31
N ALA A 376 12.52 -4.43 18.62
CA ALA A 376 13.29 -3.76 19.66
C ALA A 376 14.74 -4.26 19.70
N ASP A 377 14.96 -5.56 19.50
CA ASP A 377 16.29 -6.14 19.49
C ASP A 377 17.09 -5.69 18.25
N LEU A 378 16.52 -5.77 17.05
CA LEU A 378 17.21 -5.30 15.83
C LEU A 378 17.54 -3.80 15.90
N LEU A 379 16.69 -3.01 16.55
CA LEU A 379 16.98 -1.58 16.75
C LEU A 379 18.26 -1.36 17.58
N ARG A 380 18.57 -2.25 18.55
CA ARG A 380 19.84 -2.20 19.31
C ARG A 380 21.07 -2.52 18.46
N TYR A 381 20.88 -3.27 17.39
CA TYR A 381 21.93 -3.55 16.40
C TYR A 381 21.95 -2.53 15.25
N GLY A 382 21.21 -1.42 15.37
CA GLY A 382 21.19 -0.36 14.37
C GLY A 382 20.36 -0.68 13.12
N ILE A 383 19.41 -1.61 13.21
CA ILE A 383 18.48 -1.96 12.14
C ILE A 383 17.06 -1.54 12.54
N SER A 384 16.47 -0.65 11.76
CA SER A 384 15.11 -0.14 12.00
C SER A 384 14.10 -0.81 11.08
N THR A 385 13.01 -1.35 11.64
CA THR A 385 11.97 -2.12 10.94
C THR A 385 10.58 -1.79 11.50
N ILE A 386 9.54 -2.47 10.99
CA ILE A 386 8.16 -2.37 11.50
C ILE A 386 7.66 -3.76 11.87
N SER A 387 7.09 -3.89 13.07
CA SER A 387 6.46 -5.13 13.55
C SER A 387 5.22 -5.49 12.72
N LEU A 388 5.08 -6.75 12.30
CA LEU A 388 3.92 -7.24 11.53
C LEU A 388 2.58 -7.06 12.28
N PRO A 389 2.46 -7.32 13.58
CA PRO A 389 1.21 -7.05 14.30
C PRO A 389 0.71 -5.62 14.18
N SER A 390 1.61 -4.63 14.00
CA SER A 390 1.22 -3.22 13.78
C SER A 390 0.54 -2.99 12.42
N THR A 391 0.59 -3.96 11.51
CA THR A 391 -0.02 -3.92 10.17
C THR A 391 -1.33 -4.69 10.08
N GLY A 392 -1.89 -5.13 11.22
CA GLY A 392 -3.09 -5.96 11.27
C GLY A 392 -2.82 -7.46 11.12
N SER A 393 -1.57 -7.89 10.87
CA SER A 393 -1.19 -9.29 10.79
C SER A 393 -1.38 -10.02 12.13
N ARG A 394 -1.85 -11.25 12.06
CA ARG A 394 -1.84 -12.20 13.19
C ARG A 394 -0.50 -12.91 13.33
N GLN A 395 0.35 -12.84 12.30
CA GLN A 395 1.68 -13.46 12.30
C GLN A 395 2.68 -12.60 13.07
N GLN A 396 3.68 -13.26 13.65
CA GLN A 396 4.81 -12.61 14.27
C GLN A 396 5.93 -12.35 13.25
N GLY A 397 6.69 -11.29 13.45
CA GLY A 397 7.78 -10.93 12.55
C GLY A 397 7.79 -9.44 12.21
N LEU A 398 8.52 -9.12 11.16
CA LEU A 398 8.84 -7.75 10.74
C LEU A 398 8.56 -7.53 9.27
N ARG A 399 8.16 -6.30 8.93
CA ARG A 399 8.20 -5.78 7.58
C ARG A 399 9.57 -5.21 7.28
N VAL A 400 10.17 -5.60 6.18
CA VAL A 400 11.41 -5.08 5.62
C VAL A 400 11.10 -4.28 4.35
N CYS A 401 11.45 -3.01 4.32
CA CYS A 401 11.37 -2.16 3.16
C CYS A 401 12.76 -1.95 2.55
N VAL A 402 12.95 -2.31 1.27
CA VAL A 402 14.27 -2.25 0.62
C VAL A 402 14.54 -0.95 -0.13
N SER A 403 13.58 -0.04 -0.14
CA SER A 403 13.65 1.14 -1.01
C SER A 403 14.86 2.04 -0.74
N MET A 404 15.30 2.11 0.53
CA MET A 404 16.42 2.94 0.95
C MET A 404 17.78 2.23 0.89
N LEU A 405 17.83 0.93 0.55
CA LEU A 405 19.07 0.18 0.36
C LEU A 405 19.70 0.52 -1.01
N SER A 406 20.15 1.77 -1.16
CA SER A 406 20.65 2.30 -2.43
C SER A 406 22.15 2.11 -2.65
N ASP A 407 22.90 1.84 -1.58
CA ASP A 407 24.36 1.76 -1.57
C ASP A 407 24.80 0.35 -1.19
N PRO A 408 25.81 -0.25 -1.86
CA PRO A 408 26.43 -1.52 -1.45
C PRO A 408 26.85 -1.56 0.02
N GLU A 409 27.37 -0.45 0.56
CA GLU A 409 27.78 -0.35 1.98
C GLU A 409 26.62 -0.61 2.95
N LEU A 410 25.37 -0.30 2.58
CA LEU A 410 24.20 -0.58 3.41
C LEU A 410 23.88 -2.07 3.47
N PHE A 411 24.15 -2.84 2.42
CA PHE A 411 24.02 -4.29 2.43
C PHE A 411 25.11 -4.94 3.27
N ASP A 412 26.36 -4.47 3.17
CA ASP A 412 27.46 -4.95 4.01
C ASP A 412 27.16 -4.67 5.49
N MET A 413 26.72 -3.45 5.81
CA MET A 413 26.31 -3.07 7.16
C MET A 413 25.12 -3.93 7.67
N LEU A 414 24.15 -4.25 6.83
CA LEU A 414 23.02 -5.12 7.18
C LEU A 414 23.53 -6.54 7.49
N ASP A 415 24.41 -7.10 6.66
CA ASP A 415 24.99 -8.43 6.84
C ASP A 415 25.78 -8.53 8.15
N GLU A 416 26.67 -7.58 8.42
CA GLU A 416 27.47 -7.53 9.66
C GLU A 416 26.59 -7.45 10.92
N ARG A 417 25.55 -6.63 10.91
CA ARG A 417 24.65 -6.41 12.05
C ARG A 417 23.75 -7.61 12.30
N LEU A 418 23.21 -8.22 11.26
CA LEU A 418 22.43 -9.46 11.41
C LEU A 418 23.31 -10.63 11.85
N ALA A 419 24.56 -10.71 11.40
CA ALA A 419 25.52 -11.68 11.91
C ALA A 419 25.81 -11.50 13.42
N ALA A 420 25.93 -10.24 13.87
CA ALA A 420 26.13 -9.95 15.30
C ALA A 420 24.90 -10.32 16.14
N PHE A 421 23.71 -10.00 15.63
CA PHE A 421 22.44 -10.38 16.25
C PHE A 421 22.31 -11.91 16.37
N ASP A 422 22.47 -12.66 15.28
CA ASP A 422 22.35 -14.13 15.24
C ASP A 422 23.33 -14.80 16.20
N ARG A 423 24.62 -14.37 16.25
CA ARG A 423 25.60 -14.86 17.23
C ARG A 423 25.15 -14.64 18.67
N SER A 424 24.60 -13.47 18.97
CA SER A 424 24.10 -13.16 20.32
C SER A 424 22.95 -14.08 20.72
N MET A 425 21.99 -14.29 19.82
CA MET A 425 20.83 -15.14 20.06
C MET A 425 21.23 -16.61 20.28
N LYS A 426 22.15 -17.15 19.49
CA LYS A 426 22.68 -18.52 19.66
C LYS A 426 23.41 -18.67 21.00
N SER A 427 24.22 -17.71 21.41
CA SER A 427 24.92 -17.74 22.69
C SER A 427 24.00 -17.72 23.92
N HIS A 428 22.82 -17.08 23.81
CA HIS A 428 21.81 -17.09 24.86
C HIS A 428 21.07 -18.43 24.94
N SER A 429 20.76 -19.05 23.82
CA SER A 429 20.13 -20.37 23.76
C SER A 429 21.01 -21.46 24.34
N ASP A 430 22.31 -21.47 24.05
CA ASP A 430 23.27 -22.42 24.59
C ASP A 430 23.42 -22.33 26.10
N LYS A 431 23.38 -21.11 26.66
CA LYS A 431 23.44 -20.89 28.13
C LYS A 431 22.17 -21.35 28.86
N GLN A 432 21.02 -21.34 28.20
CA GLN A 432 19.77 -21.85 28.77
C GLN A 432 19.63 -23.36 28.65
N ALA A 433 20.35 -23.98 27.72
CA ALA A 433 20.36 -25.44 27.50
C ALA A 433 21.35 -26.22 28.42
N GLU A 434 22.26 -25.51 29.14
CA GLU A 434 23.11 -26.18 30.14
C GLU A 434 22.24 -26.58 31.34
N PRO A 435 22.11 -27.89 31.64
CA PRO A 435 21.39 -28.33 32.83
C PRO A 435 22.12 -27.80 34.08
N CYS A 436 21.39 -27.23 35.03
CA CYS A 436 21.88 -27.02 36.37
C CYS A 436 22.37 -28.34 36.94
N LEU A 437 23.63 -28.63 36.77
CA LEU A 437 24.34 -29.69 37.54
C LEU A 437 24.59 -29.11 38.92
N SER A 438 23.68 -29.36 39.83
CA SER A 438 23.89 -29.23 41.27
C SER A 438 23.57 -30.52 41.95
#